data_481a3b1990612bd86a4e0c2d9bf0633f
#
_entry.id   481a3b1990612bd86a4e0c2d9bf0633f
#
_cell.length_a   1.000
_cell.length_b   1.000
_cell.length_c   1.000
_cell.angle_alpha   90.00
_cell.angle_beta   90.00
_cell.angle_gamma   90.00
#
_symmetry.space_group_name_H-M   'P 1'
#
loop_
_entity.id
_entity.type
_entity.pdbx_description
1 polymer ?
#
loop_
_entity_poly.entity_id
_entity_poly.type
_entity_poly.pdbx_seq_one_letter_code
_entity_poly.pdbx_strand_id
1 'polypeptide(L)'
;MQFVPAPQPVIRIEGIYQLKNTGNQPLTSVELRLAGRRRFHFSDPAAQWDKAALSFAASPDNPRNVVLNFPQPWTVSARHTLRLTVEYQRPSSNDTALSFTPDAFFLPAQGWSPELLPARGIFATGGVPPKVWDLIVRVPGNFLVHTSGQTSKQPEKNSGKAGERTIHIKQTAQDGYPFVIAGHYIAGNLVAGPETVNLWTRSPQSPEALRQPSEALARAIQAYDATFGVRPKDSHQLWIVECPNVSGCFTRTTSNFSLLIFGENEKPSAEMASQDTAMVDLTGGAPEIAAAAPSLASSWLGYGQNPGFFEQTPPLYALPAFAASRGREAVEGSQVRPQIIRRLLRAIPANSAARQPEADDVVRAKSILFFYGLQDRYGQQVFSAALTHMLEARSGRGFDLDDLIAAFEQESHQNVAQFVRLWMKHPGVPQDFRARYENTAASLPPATAKESIP
;
A
#
# COMPACT_ATOMS: atom_id res chain seq x y z
N MET A 1 21.24 -2.24 -6.71
CA MET A 1 20.31 -1.93 -7.80
C MET A 1 20.89 -0.83 -8.66
N GLN A 2 20.80 -0.93 -9.97
CA GLN A 2 21.25 0.09 -10.92
C GLN A 2 20.16 0.35 -11.95
N PHE A 3 19.85 1.61 -12.21
CA PHE A 3 18.98 2.03 -13.29
C PHE A 3 19.78 2.56 -14.47
N VAL A 4 19.52 2.04 -15.67
CA VAL A 4 20.15 2.45 -16.92
C VAL A 4 19.07 3.02 -17.84
N PRO A 5 19.07 4.34 -18.13
CA PRO A 5 17.94 5.03 -18.75
C PRO A 5 17.81 4.84 -20.27
N ALA A 6 18.90 4.58 -20.99
CA ALA A 6 18.88 4.63 -22.46
C ALA A 6 19.62 3.45 -23.11
N PRO A 7 19.30 3.10 -24.38
CA PRO A 7 18.15 3.50 -25.18
C PRO A 7 16.83 2.85 -24.75
N GLN A 8 16.90 1.71 -24.05
CA GLN A 8 15.77 1.07 -23.37
C GLN A 8 16.05 1.08 -21.87
N PRO A 9 15.13 1.57 -21.04
CA PRO A 9 15.35 1.61 -19.60
C PRO A 9 15.44 0.19 -19.03
N VAL A 10 16.48 -0.05 -18.24
CA VAL A 10 16.75 -1.33 -17.56
C VAL A 10 16.99 -1.08 -16.09
N ILE A 11 16.38 -1.91 -15.25
CA ILE A 11 16.66 -1.96 -13.82
C ILE A 11 17.40 -3.27 -13.55
N ARG A 12 18.66 -3.17 -13.16
CA ARG A 12 19.47 -4.31 -12.73
C ARG A 12 19.50 -4.40 -11.23
N ILE A 13 19.10 -5.55 -10.68
CA ILE A 13 19.11 -5.83 -9.25
C ILE A 13 20.09 -6.97 -8.97
N GLU A 14 21.04 -6.71 -8.12
CA GLU A 14 21.88 -7.75 -7.49
C GLU A 14 21.49 -7.85 -6.02
N GLY A 15 20.98 -9.02 -5.61
CA GLY A 15 20.60 -9.33 -4.26
C GLY A 15 21.59 -10.31 -3.62
N ILE A 16 22.03 -10.02 -2.39
CA ILE A 16 22.83 -10.93 -1.56
C ILE A 16 22.00 -11.28 -0.34
N TYR A 17 21.57 -12.53 -0.27
CA TYR A 17 20.70 -13.02 0.79
C TYR A 17 21.50 -13.89 1.75
N GLN A 18 21.55 -13.47 3.01
CA GLN A 18 22.07 -14.29 4.10
C GLN A 18 20.93 -15.12 4.65
N LEU A 19 20.96 -16.41 4.41
CA LEU A 19 19.89 -17.34 4.69
C LEU A 19 20.25 -18.29 5.81
N LYS A 20 19.27 -18.66 6.64
CA LYS A 20 19.39 -19.70 7.66
C LYS A 20 18.21 -20.65 7.54
N ASN A 21 18.47 -21.96 7.45
CA ASN A 21 17.40 -22.96 7.54
C ASN A 21 16.92 -23.04 9.00
N THR A 22 15.74 -22.49 9.28
CA THR A 22 15.10 -22.54 10.60
C THR A 22 14.07 -23.66 10.71
N GLY A 23 13.90 -24.46 9.66
CA GLY A 23 13.03 -25.64 9.66
C GLY A 23 13.62 -26.79 10.48
N ASN A 24 12.88 -27.86 10.55
CA ASN A 24 13.28 -29.10 11.25
C ASN A 24 13.81 -30.19 10.30
N GLN A 25 13.91 -29.93 9.01
CA GLN A 25 14.41 -30.83 7.99
C GLN A 25 15.40 -30.15 7.04
N PRO A 26 16.36 -30.92 6.46
CA PRO A 26 17.17 -30.39 5.36
C PRO A 26 16.32 -30.04 4.13
N LEU A 27 16.72 -28.98 3.42
CA LEU A 27 16.08 -28.52 2.19
C LEU A 27 16.94 -28.87 0.98
N THR A 28 16.35 -29.47 -0.05
CA THR A 28 17.03 -29.76 -1.31
C THR A 28 16.81 -28.66 -2.35
N SER A 29 15.80 -27.85 -2.14
CA SER A 29 15.47 -26.75 -3.03
C SER A 29 14.71 -25.64 -2.28
N VAL A 30 14.63 -24.48 -2.91
CA VAL A 30 13.78 -23.36 -2.47
C VAL A 30 13.08 -22.78 -3.67
N GLU A 31 11.85 -22.34 -3.45
CA GLU A 31 11.07 -21.65 -4.47
C GLU A 31 11.23 -20.13 -4.30
N LEU A 32 11.45 -19.44 -5.41
CA LEU A 32 11.52 -17.97 -5.49
C LEU A 32 10.40 -17.44 -6.36
N ARG A 33 9.76 -16.40 -5.88
CA ARG A 33 8.95 -15.53 -6.69
C ARG A 33 9.84 -14.43 -7.25
N LEU A 34 10.07 -14.42 -8.56
CA LEU A 34 10.95 -13.45 -9.22
C LEU A 34 10.23 -12.16 -9.60
N ALA A 35 8.93 -12.22 -9.85
CA ALA A 35 8.12 -11.06 -10.15
C ALA A 35 6.83 -11.07 -9.35
N GLY A 36 6.58 -9.97 -8.66
CA GLY A 36 5.21 -9.65 -8.27
C GLY A 36 4.41 -9.24 -9.50
N ARG A 37 3.31 -9.97 -9.74
CA ARG A 37 2.13 -9.51 -10.49
C ARG A 37 2.42 -8.74 -11.79
N ARG A 38 2.57 -9.42 -12.94
CA ARG A 38 2.46 -8.87 -14.31
C ARG A 38 3.22 -7.57 -14.65
N ARG A 39 3.94 -6.95 -13.72
CA ARG A 39 4.56 -5.62 -13.86
C ARG A 39 5.98 -5.65 -14.42
N PHE A 40 6.67 -6.77 -14.31
CA PHE A 40 8.07 -6.87 -14.68
C PHE A 40 8.33 -8.10 -15.55
N HIS A 41 9.08 -7.94 -16.60
CA HIS A 41 9.65 -9.03 -17.38
C HIS A 41 11.12 -9.17 -17.01
N PHE A 42 11.56 -10.40 -16.83
CA PHE A 42 12.96 -10.71 -16.55
C PHE A 42 13.67 -11.14 -17.80
N SER A 43 14.93 -10.74 -17.91
CA SER A 43 15.87 -11.42 -18.77
C SER A 43 16.89 -12.15 -17.92
N ASP A 44 17.16 -13.38 -18.28
CA ASP A 44 18.28 -14.22 -17.83
C ASP A 44 18.71 -14.04 -16.36
N PRO A 45 17.89 -14.47 -15.39
CA PRO A 45 18.28 -14.43 -13.99
C PRO A 45 19.50 -15.33 -13.78
N ALA A 46 20.45 -14.89 -12.94
CA ALA A 46 21.57 -15.69 -12.50
C ALA A 46 21.57 -15.89 -10.99
N ALA A 47 21.88 -17.09 -10.54
CA ALA A 47 21.97 -17.41 -9.11
C ALA A 47 23.30 -18.09 -8.76
N GLN A 48 23.82 -17.79 -7.58
CA GLN A 48 24.98 -18.43 -6.99
C GLN A 48 24.68 -18.79 -5.52
N TRP A 49 25.08 -19.99 -5.12
CA TRP A 49 25.00 -20.50 -3.76
C TRP A 49 26.40 -20.72 -3.22
N ASP A 50 26.81 -19.93 -2.25
CA ASP A 50 28.19 -19.94 -1.71
C ASP A 50 29.28 -19.95 -2.80
N LYS A 51 29.09 -19.19 -3.87
CA LYS A 51 29.94 -19.08 -5.06
C LYS A 51 29.73 -20.16 -6.15
N ALA A 52 28.97 -21.23 -5.90
CA ALA A 52 28.61 -22.20 -6.93
C ALA A 52 27.43 -21.67 -7.76
N ALA A 53 27.52 -21.74 -9.09
CA ALA A 53 26.39 -21.35 -9.95
C ALA A 53 25.21 -22.32 -9.75
N LEU A 54 24.01 -21.77 -9.68
CA LEU A 54 22.75 -22.52 -9.65
C LEU A 54 21.98 -22.33 -10.94
N SER A 55 21.30 -23.37 -11.37
CA SER A 55 20.30 -23.30 -12.43
C SER A 55 18.92 -23.03 -11.87
N PHE A 56 18.11 -22.33 -12.64
CA PHE A 56 16.69 -22.16 -12.38
C PHE A 56 15.88 -23.25 -13.09
N ALA A 57 14.89 -23.79 -12.40
CA ALA A 57 13.83 -24.58 -13.01
C ALA A 57 12.49 -23.85 -12.83
N ALA A 58 11.60 -23.94 -13.81
CA ALA A 58 10.26 -23.42 -13.63
C ALA A 58 9.55 -24.18 -12.50
N SER A 59 8.79 -23.48 -11.68
CA SER A 59 7.95 -24.14 -10.67
C SER A 59 6.82 -24.90 -11.37
N PRO A 60 6.60 -26.18 -11.06
CA PRO A 60 5.51 -26.96 -11.65
C PRO A 60 4.14 -26.43 -11.28
N ASP A 61 4.01 -25.76 -10.14
CA ASP A 61 2.74 -25.27 -9.62
C ASP A 61 2.42 -23.85 -10.04
N ASN A 62 3.46 -23.05 -10.34
CA ASN A 62 3.26 -21.65 -10.75
C ASN A 62 4.38 -21.20 -11.70
N PRO A 63 4.10 -20.98 -12.98
CA PRO A 63 5.09 -20.61 -13.99
C PRO A 63 5.77 -19.25 -13.72
N ARG A 64 5.28 -18.46 -12.75
CA ARG A 64 5.89 -17.20 -12.30
C ARG A 64 6.94 -17.39 -11.22
N ASN A 65 7.05 -18.58 -10.68
CA ASN A 65 8.02 -18.92 -9.66
C ASN A 65 9.11 -19.77 -10.29
N VAL A 66 10.28 -19.72 -9.70
CA VAL A 66 11.41 -20.57 -10.07
C VAL A 66 11.87 -21.37 -8.87
N VAL A 67 12.31 -22.59 -9.15
CA VAL A 67 12.89 -23.48 -8.13
C VAL A 67 14.39 -23.43 -8.28
N LEU A 68 15.09 -23.14 -7.19
CA LEU A 68 16.54 -23.28 -7.05
C LEU A 68 16.82 -24.63 -6.41
N ASN A 69 17.51 -25.51 -7.10
CA ASN A 69 17.95 -26.80 -6.58
C ASN A 69 19.36 -26.66 -6.01
N PHE A 70 19.56 -27.04 -4.76
CA PHE A 70 20.85 -26.97 -4.10
C PHE A 70 21.76 -28.13 -4.51
N PRO A 71 23.07 -27.92 -4.70
CA PRO A 71 24.01 -28.98 -5.06
C PRO A 71 24.14 -30.01 -3.95
N GLN A 72 23.90 -29.64 -2.68
CA GLN A 72 23.82 -30.47 -1.51
C GLN A 72 22.65 -30.04 -0.63
N PRO A 73 22.04 -30.96 0.15
CA PRO A 73 20.97 -30.63 1.05
C PRO A 73 21.36 -29.52 2.03
N TRP A 74 20.57 -28.47 2.13
CA TRP A 74 20.76 -27.39 3.09
C TRP A 74 20.32 -27.82 4.47
N THR A 75 21.30 -28.19 5.31
CA THR A 75 21.06 -28.74 6.64
C THR A 75 20.41 -27.76 7.59
N VAL A 76 19.70 -28.29 8.58
CA VAL A 76 19.05 -27.49 9.64
C VAL A 76 20.07 -26.61 10.35
N SER A 77 19.69 -25.37 10.64
CA SER A 77 20.52 -24.34 11.28
C SER A 77 21.73 -23.84 10.49
N ALA A 78 22.06 -24.44 9.34
CA ALA A 78 23.17 -23.99 8.50
C ALA A 78 22.83 -22.61 7.89
N ARG A 79 23.88 -21.82 7.67
CA ARG A 79 23.80 -20.50 7.03
C ARG A 79 24.51 -20.56 5.69
N HIS A 80 23.87 -19.96 4.70
CA HIS A 80 24.42 -19.86 3.35
C HIS A 80 24.17 -18.48 2.75
N THR A 81 24.93 -18.16 1.72
CA THR A 81 24.75 -16.93 0.94
C THR A 81 24.19 -17.27 -0.43
N LEU A 82 23.00 -16.73 -0.73
CA LEU A 82 22.44 -16.76 -2.07
C LEU A 82 22.67 -15.39 -2.72
N ARG A 83 23.33 -15.37 -3.86
CA ARG A 83 23.45 -14.19 -4.71
C ARG A 83 22.54 -14.35 -5.92
N LEU A 84 21.70 -13.35 -6.16
CA LEU A 84 20.79 -13.30 -7.31
C LEU A 84 21.05 -12.05 -8.12
N THR A 85 21.11 -12.18 -9.44
CA THR A 85 21.13 -11.04 -10.36
C THR A 85 19.92 -11.15 -11.26
N VAL A 86 19.14 -10.07 -11.35
CA VAL A 86 17.91 -9.97 -12.14
C VAL A 86 17.92 -8.66 -12.90
N GLU A 87 17.57 -8.70 -14.18
CA GLU A 87 17.34 -7.51 -14.99
C GLU A 87 15.86 -7.40 -15.34
N TYR A 88 15.31 -6.22 -15.12
CA TYR A 88 13.97 -5.85 -15.58
C TYR A 88 14.12 -4.96 -16.81
N GLN A 89 13.47 -5.38 -17.89
CA GLN A 89 13.43 -4.62 -19.13
C GLN A 89 11.99 -4.19 -19.41
N ARG A 90 11.85 -3.03 -20.04
CA ARG A 90 10.56 -2.63 -20.59
C ARG A 90 10.26 -3.54 -21.78
N PRO A 91 9.09 -4.21 -21.81
CA PRO A 91 8.69 -5.00 -22.98
C PRO A 91 8.58 -4.10 -24.21
N SER A 92 8.92 -4.64 -25.37
CA SER A 92 8.91 -3.92 -26.64
C SER A 92 7.52 -3.57 -27.17
N SER A 93 6.46 -4.15 -26.61
CA SER A 93 5.08 -3.92 -27.01
C SER A 93 4.28 -3.31 -25.87
N ASN A 94 3.43 -2.38 -26.18
CA ASN A 94 2.31 -1.72 -25.44
C ASN A 94 1.93 -2.21 -24.02
N ASP A 95 2.78 -2.97 -23.35
CA ASP A 95 2.57 -3.36 -21.96
C ASP A 95 2.81 -2.13 -21.08
N THR A 96 1.72 -1.42 -20.88
CA THR A 96 1.64 -0.19 -20.08
C THR A 96 1.79 -0.45 -18.59
N ALA A 97 2.07 -1.69 -18.20
CA ALA A 97 2.08 -2.10 -16.79
C ALA A 97 3.38 -1.77 -16.04
N LEU A 98 4.38 -1.22 -16.73
CA LEU A 98 5.66 -0.89 -16.10
C LEU A 98 5.69 0.53 -15.59
N SER A 99 5.99 0.68 -14.32
CA SER A 99 6.16 1.96 -13.64
C SER A 99 7.54 2.58 -13.87
N PHE A 100 8.14 2.41 -15.07
CA PHE A 100 9.38 3.08 -15.40
C PHE A 100 9.43 3.57 -16.87
N THR A 101 10.07 4.71 -17.03
CA THR A 101 10.34 5.41 -18.29
C THR A 101 11.84 5.71 -18.35
N PRO A 102 12.39 6.22 -19.46
CA PRO A 102 13.77 6.69 -19.47
C PRO A 102 14.08 7.77 -18.42
N ASP A 103 13.08 8.55 -18.00
CA ASP A 103 13.23 9.71 -17.15
C ASP A 103 12.86 9.48 -15.70
N ALA A 104 12.17 8.39 -15.38
CA ALA A 104 11.73 8.09 -14.02
C ALA A 104 11.31 6.63 -13.85
N PHE A 105 11.37 6.13 -12.61
CA PHE A 105 10.83 4.83 -12.26
C PHE A 105 10.23 4.81 -10.85
N PHE A 106 9.30 3.88 -10.65
CA PHE A 106 8.72 3.55 -9.37
C PHE A 106 8.79 2.03 -9.13
N LEU A 107 9.45 1.63 -8.06
CA LEU A 107 9.43 0.27 -7.53
C LEU A 107 8.58 0.27 -6.27
N PRO A 108 7.40 -0.35 -6.27
CA PRO A 108 6.51 -0.39 -5.11
C PRO A 108 7.14 -1.18 -3.97
N ALA A 109 6.62 -1.05 -2.75
CA ALA A 109 7.14 -1.72 -1.57
C ALA A 109 7.22 -3.27 -1.70
N GLN A 110 6.45 -3.87 -2.61
CA GLN A 110 6.43 -5.32 -2.83
C GLN A 110 6.47 -5.67 -4.32
N GLY A 111 7.03 -6.84 -4.62
CA GLY A 111 6.92 -7.46 -5.94
C GLY A 111 7.97 -7.03 -6.97
N TRP A 112 9.02 -6.31 -6.58
CA TRP A 112 10.17 -6.00 -7.45
C TRP A 112 11.43 -6.77 -7.06
N SER A 113 11.61 -7.10 -5.78
CA SER A 113 12.71 -7.93 -5.33
C SER A 113 12.33 -9.41 -5.38
N PRO A 114 13.28 -10.31 -5.66
CA PRO A 114 13.03 -11.74 -5.52
C PRO A 114 12.62 -12.10 -4.09
N GLU A 115 11.54 -12.84 -3.94
CA GLU A 115 10.99 -13.27 -2.66
C GLU A 115 11.17 -14.76 -2.48
N LEU A 116 11.74 -15.17 -1.34
CA LEU A 116 11.77 -16.55 -0.93
C LEU A 116 10.37 -16.99 -0.50
N LEU A 117 9.86 -18.05 -1.12
CA LEU A 117 8.60 -18.62 -0.69
C LEU A 117 8.87 -19.65 0.41
N PRO A 118 8.03 -19.71 1.46
CA PRO A 118 8.16 -20.72 2.48
C PRO A 118 7.97 -22.11 1.88
N ALA A 119 8.68 -23.11 2.42
CA ALA A 119 8.44 -24.50 2.10
C ALA A 119 6.95 -24.80 2.30
N ARG A 120 6.32 -25.39 1.29
CA ARG A 120 4.88 -25.58 1.16
C ARG A 120 4.14 -25.81 2.47
N GLY A 121 3.35 -24.83 2.86
CA GLY A 121 2.32 -24.93 3.89
C GLY A 121 1.03 -24.36 3.31
N ILE A 122 -0.08 -24.98 3.63
CA ILE A 122 -1.44 -24.72 3.07
C ILE A 122 -1.87 -23.23 3.20
N PHE A 123 -1.15 -22.41 3.97
CA PHE A 123 -1.50 -21.01 4.26
C PHE A 123 -0.42 -19.99 3.88
N ALA A 124 0.65 -20.38 3.21
CA ALA A 124 1.74 -19.47 2.90
C ALA A 124 1.48 -18.69 1.60
N THR A 125 0.71 -17.61 1.68
CA THR A 125 0.42 -16.72 0.55
C THR A 125 1.48 -15.63 0.33
N GLY A 126 2.38 -15.40 1.30
CA GLY A 126 3.43 -14.38 1.27
C GLY A 126 4.83 -14.96 1.28
N GLY A 127 5.81 -14.24 0.72
CA GLY A 127 7.23 -14.56 0.84
C GLY A 127 7.73 -14.38 2.28
N VAL A 128 8.88 -14.99 2.61
CA VAL A 128 9.55 -14.75 3.88
C VAL A 128 10.22 -13.38 3.83
N PRO A 129 9.77 -12.40 4.64
CA PRO A 129 10.34 -11.06 4.58
C PRO A 129 11.78 -11.06 5.12
N PRO A 130 12.71 -10.35 4.47
CA PRO A 130 14.02 -10.10 5.04
C PRO A 130 13.91 -9.34 6.36
N LYS A 131 14.76 -9.68 7.34
CA LYS A 131 14.82 -8.95 8.62
C LYS A 131 15.43 -7.56 8.48
N VAL A 132 16.34 -7.44 7.54
CA VAL A 132 17.08 -6.20 7.26
C VAL A 132 17.28 -6.08 5.76
N TRP A 133 17.05 -4.89 5.25
CA TRP A 133 17.40 -4.47 3.91
C TRP A 133 18.61 -3.54 3.97
N ASP A 134 19.61 -3.83 3.14
CA ASP A 134 20.74 -2.93 2.86
C ASP A 134 20.76 -2.73 1.34
N LEU A 135 20.17 -1.64 0.89
CA LEU A 135 19.93 -1.38 -0.53
C LEU A 135 20.83 -0.28 -1.02
N ILE A 136 21.61 -0.57 -2.05
CA ILE A 136 22.41 0.40 -2.78
C ILE A 136 21.70 0.70 -4.09
N VAL A 137 21.27 1.96 -4.26
CA VAL A 137 20.57 2.45 -5.45
C VAL A 137 21.53 3.32 -6.26
N ARG A 138 21.75 2.97 -7.52
CA ARG A 138 22.54 3.76 -8.48
C ARG A 138 21.63 4.29 -9.58
N VAL A 139 21.64 5.59 -9.76
CA VAL A 139 20.81 6.31 -10.74
C VAL A 139 21.62 7.41 -11.40
N PRO A 140 21.17 8.00 -12.53
CA PRO A 140 21.76 9.21 -13.08
C PRO A 140 21.88 10.32 -12.02
N GLY A 141 22.96 11.10 -12.09
CA GLY A 141 23.29 12.08 -11.06
C GLY A 141 22.26 13.22 -10.88
N ASN A 142 21.46 13.47 -11.91
CA ASN A 142 20.38 14.47 -11.92
C ASN A 142 19.01 13.91 -11.49
N PHE A 143 18.92 12.62 -11.09
CA PHE A 143 17.69 12.05 -10.56
C PHE A 143 17.51 12.42 -9.10
N LEU A 144 16.31 12.85 -8.74
CA LEU A 144 15.86 12.84 -7.35
C LEU A 144 15.47 11.41 -6.96
N VAL A 145 15.71 11.01 -5.71
CA VAL A 145 15.38 9.68 -5.20
C VAL A 145 14.64 9.81 -3.88
N HIS A 146 13.48 9.18 -3.80
CA HIS A 146 12.68 9.03 -2.60
C HIS A 146 12.42 7.56 -2.29
N THR A 147 12.47 7.20 -1.02
CA THR A 147 12.35 5.81 -0.56
C THR A 147 11.85 5.77 0.89
N SER A 148 11.26 4.65 1.29
CA SER A 148 11.10 4.33 2.70
C SER A 148 12.45 3.96 3.31
N GLY A 149 12.62 4.22 4.59
CA GLY A 149 13.82 3.89 5.35
C GLY A 149 14.81 5.04 5.51
N GLN A 150 15.78 4.81 6.37
CA GLN A 150 16.79 5.82 6.65
C GLN A 150 17.84 5.85 5.53
N THR A 151 17.89 6.94 4.82
CA THR A 151 19.02 7.19 3.92
C THR A 151 20.24 7.54 4.76
N SER A 152 21.34 6.80 4.60
CA SER A 152 22.57 7.19 5.26
C SER A 152 23.01 8.57 4.74
N LYS A 153 23.23 9.53 5.64
CA LYS A 153 23.82 10.84 5.35
C LYS A 153 25.32 10.74 5.01
N GLN A 154 25.79 9.59 4.53
CA GLN A 154 27.17 9.54 4.05
C GLN A 154 27.26 10.49 2.85
N PRO A 155 28.22 11.41 2.87
CA PRO A 155 28.46 12.27 1.73
C PRO A 155 28.64 11.37 0.50
N GLU A 156 27.92 11.72 -0.55
CA GLU A 156 28.03 11.08 -1.85
C GLU A 156 29.51 10.94 -2.19
N LYS A 157 30.12 9.81 -1.89
CA LYS A 157 31.35 9.47 -2.59
C LYS A 157 30.88 9.28 -4.02
N ASN A 158 31.27 10.22 -4.88
CA ASN A 158 31.20 10.08 -6.34
C ASN A 158 32.10 8.89 -6.75
N SER A 159 31.75 7.70 -6.31
CA SER A 159 32.47 6.44 -6.55
C SER A 159 31.89 5.69 -7.74
N GLY A 160 30.98 6.32 -8.46
CA GLY A 160 30.45 5.83 -9.74
C GLY A 160 31.14 6.46 -10.93
N LYS A 161 30.87 5.95 -12.11
CA LYS A 161 31.22 6.61 -13.38
C LYS A 161 30.72 8.06 -13.31
N ALA A 162 31.49 8.99 -13.90
CA ALA A 162 31.09 10.39 -13.96
C ALA A 162 29.61 10.49 -14.40
N GLY A 163 28.78 11.14 -13.57
CA GLY A 163 27.33 11.29 -13.83
C GLY A 163 26.39 10.30 -13.12
N GLU A 164 26.88 9.40 -12.29
CA GLU A 164 26.02 8.53 -11.45
C GLU A 164 25.94 9.03 -10.00
N ARG A 165 24.77 8.88 -9.40
CA ARG A 165 24.49 9.08 -7.97
C ARG A 165 24.26 7.73 -7.30
N THR A 166 24.88 7.52 -6.13
CA THR A 166 24.71 6.30 -5.33
C THR A 166 24.08 6.66 -3.99
N ILE A 167 23.01 5.98 -3.63
CA ILE A 167 22.27 6.16 -2.38
C ILE A 167 22.25 4.85 -1.62
N HIS A 168 22.56 4.89 -0.34
CA HIS A 168 22.46 3.77 0.57
C HIS A 168 21.20 3.91 1.43
N ILE A 169 20.42 2.86 1.48
CA ILE A 169 19.17 2.78 2.23
C ILE A 169 19.26 1.58 3.17
N LYS A 170 19.06 1.81 4.45
CA LYS A 170 18.91 0.75 5.44
C LYS A 170 17.51 0.76 5.99
N GLN A 171 16.89 -0.40 6.02
CA GLN A 171 15.54 -0.59 6.50
C GLN A 171 15.42 -1.93 7.23
N THR A 172 14.67 -1.97 8.30
CA THR A 172 14.33 -3.18 9.02
C THR A 172 12.96 -3.70 8.59
N ALA A 173 12.66 -4.96 8.88
CA ALA A 173 11.33 -5.51 8.61
C ALA A 173 10.21 -4.77 9.38
N GLN A 174 10.55 -4.10 10.47
CA GLN A 174 9.61 -3.27 11.24
C GLN A 174 9.19 -2.01 10.46
N ASP A 175 10.07 -1.48 9.61
CA ASP A 175 9.79 -0.31 8.78
C ASP A 175 9.05 -0.67 7.47
N GLY A 176 8.68 -1.94 7.28
CA GLY A 176 8.04 -2.44 6.07
C GLY A 176 9.03 -2.81 4.96
N TYR A 177 8.53 -2.95 3.74
CA TYR A 177 9.36 -3.22 2.56
C TYR A 177 9.82 -1.91 1.91
N PRO A 178 11.06 -1.82 1.41
CA PRO A 178 11.53 -0.62 0.72
C PRO A 178 10.80 -0.44 -0.61
N PHE A 179 10.33 0.78 -0.84
CA PHE A 179 9.98 1.26 -2.17
C PHE A 179 11.08 2.19 -2.69
N VAL A 180 11.14 2.40 -3.99
CA VAL A 180 12.06 3.35 -4.61
C VAL A 180 11.36 4.13 -5.70
N ILE A 181 11.33 5.44 -5.57
CA ILE A 181 10.91 6.37 -6.61
C ILE A 181 12.15 7.16 -7.02
N ALA A 182 12.45 7.22 -8.31
CA ALA A 182 13.56 8.03 -8.79
C ALA A 182 13.26 8.59 -10.17
N GLY A 183 13.76 9.79 -10.45
CA GLY A 183 13.58 10.41 -11.76
C GLY A 183 13.91 11.89 -11.81
N HIS A 184 13.64 12.46 -12.98
CA HIS A 184 13.65 13.90 -13.19
C HIS A 184 12.37 14.51 -12.64
N TYR A 185 12.41 14.95 -11.39
CA TYR A 185 11.31 15.61 -10.73
C TYR A 185 11.67 17.04 -10.38
N ILE A 186 10.66 17.88 -10.32
CA ILE A 186 10.69 19.21 -9.75
C ILE A 186 10.17 19.10 -8.33
N ALA A 187 11.04 19.38 -7.37
CA ALA A 187 10.68 19.35 -5.95
C ALA A 187 10.02 20.65 -5.54
N GLY A 188 8.92 20.53 -4.83
CA GLY A 188 8.17 21.61 -4.21
C GLY A 188 7.50 21.16 -2.93
N ASN A 189 6.77 22.07 -2.30
CA ASN A 189 6.00 21.80 -1.10
C ASN A 189 4.58 22.36 -1.24
N LEU A 190 3.64 21.68 -0.59
CA LEU A 190 2.28 22.13 -0.38
C LEU A 190 2.04 22.40 1.09
N VAL A 191 1.44 23.54 1.41
CA VAL A 191 0.96 23.80 2.78
C VAL A 191 -0.50 23.34 2.85
N ALA A 192 -0.76 22.31 3.65
CA ALA A 192 -2.07 21.71 3.81
C ALA A 192 -2.51 21.78 5.28
N GLY A 193 -3.06 22.90 5.70
CA GLY A 193 -3.39 23.17 7.10
C GLY A 193 -2.12 23.26 7.96
N PRO A 194 -1.99 22.43 9.02
CA PRO A 194 -0.80 22.41 9.87
C PRO A 194 0.38 21.66 9.26
N GLU A 195 0.14 20.88 8.20
CA GLU A 195 1.15 20.00 7.59
C GLU A 195 1.80 20.65 6.37
N THR A 196 3.08 20.34 6.19
CA THR A 196 3.81 20.59 4.94
C THR A 196 3.99 19.28 4.22
N VAL A 197 3.44 19.18 3.02
CA VAL A 197 3.51 17.98 2.17
C VAL A 197 4.56 18.22 1.09
N ASN A 198 5.54 17.34 0.98
CA ASN A 198 6.49 17.37 -0.12
C ASN A 198 5.80 16.98 -1.42
N LEU A 199 5.99 17.75 -2.46
CA LEU A 199 5.39 17.53 -3.78
C LEU A 199 6.48 17.37 -4.83
N TRP A 200 6.49 16.25 -5.53
CA TRP A 200 7.34 16.04 -6.69
C TRP A 200 6.51 15.88 -7.95
N THR A 201 6.75 16.77 -8.91
CA THR A 201 6.05 16.78 -10.20
C THR A 201 7.05 16.71 -11.36
N ARG A 202 6.62 16.24 -12.51
CA ARG A 202 7.42 16.19 -13.72
C ARG A 202 7.38 17.50 -14.50
N SER A 203 6.39 18.33 -14.23
CA SER A 203 6.20 19.65 -14.82
C SER A 203 6.03 20.72 -13.73
N PRO A 204 6.47 21.96 -13.95
CA PRO A 204 6.26 23.04 -13.00
C PRO A 204 4.76 23.24 -12.72
N GLN A 205 4.40 23.41 -11.46
CA GLN A 205 3.04 23.77 -11.04
C GLN A 205 3.01 25.21 -10.56
N SER A 206 2.05 26.01 -11.02
CA SER A 206 1.92 27.38 -10.54
C SER A 206 1.32 27.41 -9.14
N PRO A 207 1.66 28.43 -8.31
CA PRO A 207 1.05 28.57 -6.99
C PRO A 207 -0.50 28.65 -7.04
N GLU A 208 -1.06 29.27 -8.06
CA GLU A 208 -2.50 29.35 -8.26
C GLU A 208 -3.13 27.98 -8.52
N ALA A 209 -2.49 27.15 -9.35
CA ALA A 209 -2.95 25.78 -9.62
C ALA A 209 -2.89 24.89 -8.38
N LEU A 210 -1.99 25.17 -7.45
CA LEU A 210 -1.80 24.41 -6.21
C LEU A 210 -2.77 24.81 -5.08
N ARG A 211 -3.45 25.96 -5.18
CA ARG A 211 -4.31 26.48 -4.11
C ARG A 211 -5.46 25.51 -3.78
N GLN A 212 -6.26 25.15 -4.77
CA GLN A 212 -7.42 24.26 -4.56
C GLN A 212 -7.00 22.87 -4.01
N PRO A 213 -5.99 22.19 -4.58
CA PRO A 213 -5.47 20.95 -3.99
C PRO A 213 -4.97 21.09 -2.54
N SER A 214 -4.26 22.18 -2.21
CA SER A 214 -3.82 22.46 -0.83
C SER A 214 -4.98 22.56 0.14
N GLU A 215 -6.03 23.29 -0.22
CA GLU A 215 -7.26 23.42 0.58
C GLU A 215 -7.99 22.07 0.75
N ALA A 216 -8.04 21.26 -0.30
CA ALA A 216 -8.66 19.94 -0.27
C ALA A 216 -7.89 18.99 0.65
N LEU A 217 -6.56 18.97 0.55
CA LEU A 217 -5.69 18.19 1.44
C LEU A 217 -5.79 18.67 2.89
N ALA A 218 -5.86 20.00 3.12
CA ALA A 218 -6.05 20.55 4.46
C ALA A 218 -7.35 20.04 5.12
N ARG A 219 -8.45 19.99 4.36
CA ARG A 219 -9.71 19.41 4.86
C ARG A 219 -9.57 17.92 5.20
N ALA A 220 -8.86 17.16 4.37
CA ALA A 220 -8.65 15.73 4.62
C ALA A 220 -7.79 15.51 5.87
N ILE A 221 -6.70 16.25 6.03
CA ILE A 221 -5.82 16.21 7.21
C ILE A 221 -6.61 16.56 8.46
N GLN A 222 -7.40 17.63 8.42
CA GLN A 222 -8.27 18.00 9.54
C GLN A 222 -9.28 16.90 9.89
N ALA A 223 -9.85 16.22 8.89
CA ALA A 223 -10.77 15.11 9.11
C ALA A 223 -10.06 13.89 9.73
N TYR A 224 -8.80 13.64 9.38
CA TYR A 224 -7.99 12.58 9.98
C TYR A 224 -7.63 12.91 11.43
N ASP A 225 -7.17 14.13 11.72
CA ASP A 225 -6.90 14.60 13.07
C ASP A 225 -8.16 14.49 13.95
N ALA A 226 -9.33 14.88 13.42
CA ALA A 226 -10.59 14.78 14.11
C ALA A 226 -11.10 13.34 14.31
N THR A 227 -10.61 12.38 13.54
CA THR A 227 -11.06 10.98 13.57
C THR A 227 -10.10 10.08 14.34
N PHE A 228 -8.80 10.26 14.18
CA PHE A 228 -7.74 9.37 14.65
C PHE A 228 -6.80 10.02 15.66
N GLY A 229 -7.00 11.30 15.99
CA GLY A 229 -6.07 12.11 16.75
C GLY A 229 -4.99 12.74 15.88
N VAL A 230 -4.23 13.63 16.49
CA VAL A 230 -3.13 14.33 15.81
C VAL A 230 -2.05 13.33 15.40
N ARG A 231 -1.59 13.42 14.19
CA ARG A 231 -0.53 12.56 13.67
C ARG A 231 0.72 12.62 14.57
N PRO A 232 1.34 11.48 14.93
CA PRO A 232 2.52 11.47 15.80
C PRO A 232 3.63 12.37 15.26
N LYS A 233 4.27 13.17 16.13
CA LYS A 233 5.34 14.13 15.75
C LYS A 233 6.57 13.46 15.13
N ASP A 234 6.80 12.20 15.49
CA ASP A 234 7.91 11.39 14.97
C ASP A 234 7.57 10.72 13.62
N SER A 235 6.38 10.99 13.08
CA SER A 235 5.97 10.50 11.78
C SER A 235 6.84 11.07 10.66
N HIS A 236 7.07 10.27 9.63
CA HIS A 236 7.76 10.73 8.44
C HIS A 236 6.98 11.87 7.75
N GLN A 237 7.68 12.70 6.99
CA GLN A 237 7.03 13.75 6.20
C GLN A 237 6.08 13.15 5.18
N LEU A 238 4.98 13.84 4.92
CA LEU A 238 4.04 13.44 3.87
C LEU A 238 4.59 13.77 2.48
N TRP A 239 4.36 12.86 1.54
CA TRP A 239 4.84 12.97 0.18
C TRP A 239 3.73 12.72 -0.84
N ILE A 240 3.71 13.54 -1.87
CA ILE A 240 2.92 13.33 -3.07
C ILE A 240 3.88 13.37 -4.26
N VAL A 241 3.90 12.30 -5.04
CA VAL A 241 4.81 12.16 -6.16
C VAL A 241 4.04 11.81 -7.44
N GLU A 242 4.30 12.55 -8.51
CA GLU A 242 3.72 12.24 -9.81
C GLU A 242 4.24 10.91 -10.34
N CYS A 243 3.35 10.09 -10.85
CA CYS A 243 3.68 8.79 -11.43
C CYS A 243 4.59 8.90 -12.66
N PRO A 244 5.64 8.07 -12.77
CA PRO A 244 6.46 7.98 -13.98
C PRO A 244 5.65 7.61 -15.21
N ASN A 245 4.71 6.70 -15.05
CA ASN A 245 3.79 6.25 -16.08
C ASN A 245 2.49 5.83 -15.43
N VAL A 246 1.41 6.50 -15.78
CA VAL A 246 0.07 6.31 -15.21
C VAL A 246 -0.38 4.86 -15.24
N SER A 247 -0.21 4.18 -16.37
CA SER A 247 -0.62 2.78 -16.54
C SER A 247 0.20 1.80 -15.67
N GLY A 248 1.39 2.20 -15.26
CA GLY A 248 2.28 1.38 -14.44
C GLY A 248 2.16 1.65 -12.94
N CYS A 249 1.77 2.86 -12.54
CA CYS A 249 1.55 3.21 -11.14
C CYS A 249 0.25 2.64 -10.60
N PHE A 250 -0.82 2.77 -11.38
CA PHE A 250 -2.16 2.37 -10.98
C PHE A 250 -2.52 1.04 -11.61
N THR A 251 -2.20 -0.03 -10.95
CA THR A 251 -2.70 -1.34 -11.39
C THR A 251 -4.11 -1.53 -10.85
N ARG A 252 -5.02 -2.04 -11.69
CA ARG A 252 -6.36 -2.53 -11.30
C ARG A 252 -6.36 -3.58 -10.17
N THR A 253 -5.17 -3.93 -9.69
CA THR A 253 -4.95 -4.81 -8.54
C THR A 253 -4.59 -4.04 -7.26
N THR A 254 -4.68 -2.72 -7.27
CA THR A 254 -4.81 -1.98 -6.02
C THR A 254 -5.94 -2.63 -5.24
N SER A 255 -5.65 -2.95 -4.03
CA SER A 255 -6.44 -3.80 -3.14
C SER A 255 -7.93 -3.74 -3.48
N ASN A 256 -8.64 -4.87 -3.44
CA ASN A 256 -10.10 -4.91 -3.64
C ASN A 256 -10.85 -3.84 -2.81
N PHE A 257 -10.20 -3.23 -1.83
CA PHE A 257 -10.70 -2.07 -1.08
C PHE A 257 -10.85 -0.80 -1.92
N SER A 258 -9.92 -0.51 -2.84
CA SER A 258 -10.03 0.66 -3.70
C SER A 258 -11.26 0.56 -4.61
N LEU A 259 -11.53 -0.61 -5.17
CA LEU A 259 -12.74 -0.85 -5.95
C LEU A 259 -14.02 -0.68 -5.14
N LEU A 260 -14.01 -1.10 -3.87
CA LEU A 260 -15.16 -0.95 -2.97
C LEU A 260 -15.41 0.51 -2.59
N ILE A 261 -14.36 1.31 -2.42
CA ILE A 261 -14.48 2.72 -2.02
C ILE A 261 -14.73 3.63 -3.23
N PHE A 262 -14.00 3.42 -4.34
CA PHE A 262 -14.04 4.30 -5.52
C PHE A 262 -15.01 3.82 -6.61
N GLY A 263 -15.22 2.51 -6.76
CA GLY A 263 -16.07 1.91 -7.78
C GLY A 263 -15.31 1.45 -9.03
N GLU A 264 -15.96 0.59 -9.81
CA GLU A 264 -15.35 -0.03 -10.99
C GLU A 264 -15.06 0.95 -12.13
N ASN A 265 -15.85 2.02 -12.22
CA ASN A 265 -15.74 3.02 -13.29
C ASN A 265 -14.84 4.20 -12.93
N GLU A 266 -14.47 4.36 -11.68
CA GLU A 266 -13.54 5.40 -11.26
C GLU A 266 -12.11 4.85 -11.38
N LYS A 267 -11.33 5.42 -12.30
CA LYS A 267 -9.89 5.13 -12.32
C LYS A 267 -9.29 5.80 -11.09
N PRO A 268 -8.56 5.05 -10.25
CA PRO A 268 -7.83 5.71 -9.17
C PRO A 268 -6.79 6.64 -9.78
N SER A 269 -6.84 7.91 -9.41
CA SER A 269 -5.84 8.91 -9.79
C SER A 269 -4.72 9.03 -8.75
N ALA A 270 -4.79 8.24 -7.68
CA ALA A 270 -3.73 8.13 -6.68
C ALA A 270 -3.63 6.72 -6.10
N GLU A 271 -2.41 6.30 -5.75
CA GLU A 271 -2.11 5.03 -5.07
C GLU A 271 -1.10 5.27 -3.95
N MET A 272 -1.23 4.54 -2.87
CA MET A 272 -0.27 4.56 -1.77
C MET A 272 1.02 3.83 -2.16
N ALA A 273 2.15 4.51 -2.13
CA ALA A 273 3.48 3.90 -2.27
C ALA A 273 4.00 3.42 -0.91
N SER A 274 3.72 4.16 0.15
CA SER A 274 3.92 3.83 1.56
C SER A 274 2.86 4.57 2.39
N GLN A 275 2.88 4.37 3.70
CA GLN A 275 1.94 5.04 4.61
C GLN A 275 1.94 6.58 4.51
N ASP A 276 3.07 7.17 4.15
CA ASP A 276 3.32 8.61 4.10
C ASP A 276 3.53 9.14 2.68
N THR A 277 3.46 8.26 1.68
CA THR A 277 3.76 8.60 0.28
C THR A 277 2.65 8.14 -0.64
N ALA A 278 2.03 9.09 -1.32
CA ALA A 278 1.05 8.85 -2.37
C ALA A 278 1.66 9.11 -3.76
N MET A 279 1.38 8.20 -4.70
CA MET A 279 1.65 8.39 -6.12
C MET A 279 0.38 8.95 -6.77
N VAL A 280 0.52 9.97 -7.63
CA VAL A 280 -0.63 10.62 -8.28
C VAL A 280 -0.47 10.65 -9.81
N ASP A 281 -1.59 10.56 -10.50
CA ASP A 281 -1.69 10.83 -11.93
C ASP A 281 -2.01 12.31 -12.14
N LEU A 282 -1.08 13.06 -12.68
CA LEU A 282 -1.26 14.47 -12.99
C LEU A 282 -1.59 14.77 -14.45
N THR A 283 -2.02 13.78 -15.23
CA THR A 283 -2.45 14.02 -16.62
C THR A 283 -3.67 14.95 -16.71
N GLY A 284 -4.53 14.95 -15.67
CA GLY A 284 -5.63 15.92 -15.50
C GLY A 284 -5.20 17.26 -14.89
N GLY A 285 -3.91 17.45 -14.59
CA GLY A 285 -3.36 18.67 -14.00
C GLY A 285 -3.36 18.68 -12.47
N ALA A 286 -3.04 19.85 -11.91
CA ALA A 286 -2.87 20.03 -10.45
C ALA A 286 -4.08 19.62 -9.59
N PRO A 287 -5.36 19.75 -10.02
CA PRO A 287 -6.50 19.29 -9.22
C PRO A 287 -6.43 17.82 -8.79
N GLU A 288 -5.77 16.97 -9.58
CA GLU A 288 -5.59 15.53 -9.26
C GLU A 288 -4.73 15.29 -8.02
N ILE A 289 -3.96 16.27 -7.56
CA ILE A 289 -3.18 16.19 -6.32
C ILE A 289 -4.10 15.90 -5.12
N ALA A 290 -5.33 16.42 -5.12
CA ALA A 290 -6.30 16.19 -4.06
C ALA A 290 -6.70 14.71 -3.93
N ALA A 291 -6.58 13.94 -5.01
CA ALA A 291 -6.84 12.49 -4.99
C ALA A 291 -5.82 11.70 -4.15
N ALA A 292 -4.69 12.32 -3.77
CA ALA A 292 -3.73 11.72 -2.84
C ALA A 292 -4.29 11.58 -1.41
N ALA A 293 -5.28 12.39 -1.03
CA ALA A 293 -5.79 12.42 0.34
C ALA A 293 -6.15 11.03 0.89
N PRO A 294 -6.99 10.20 0.22
CA PRO A 294 -7.30 8.86 0.72
C PRO A 294 -6.06 7.97 0.94
N SER A 295 -5.04 8.12 0.09
CA SER A 295 -3.82 7.32 0.16
C SER A 295 -2.91 7.72 1.34
N LEU A 296 -2.99 8.97 1.81
CA LEU A 296 -2.23 9.47 2.95
C LEU A 296 -2.86 9.13 4.30
N ALA A 297 -4.11 8.65 4.33
CA ALA A 297 -4.86 8.36 5.56
C ALA A 297 -4.13 7.37 6.49
N SER A 298 -3.40 6.41 5.92
CA SER A 298 -2.64 5.40 6.68
C SER A 298 -1.52 5.98 7.53
N SER A 299 -1.07 7.21 7.25
CA SER A 299 -0.07 7.91 8.05
C SER A 299 -0.54 8.22 9.48
N TRP A 300 -1.87 8.29 9.71
CA TRP A 300 -2.46 8.46 11.04
C TRP A 300 -2.60 7.16 11.82
N LEU A 301 -2.51 6.03 11.15
CA LEU A 301 -2.74 4.72 11.76
C LEU A 301 -1.47 4.05 12.28
N GLY A 302 -0.32 4.68 12.14
CA GLY A 302 0.96 4.12 12.58
C GLY A 302 1.39 2.86 11.81
N TYR A 303 0.92 2.68 10.61
CA TYR A 303 1.06 1.47 9.80
C TYR A 303 2.50 1.04 9.47
N GLY A 304 3.47 1.93 9.56
CA GLY A 304 4.85 1.67 9.15
C GLY A 304 5.56 0.62 9.97
N GLN A 305 5.01 0.24 11.10
CA GLN A 305 5.75 -0.57 12.05
C GLN A 305 5.40 -2.05 12.03
N ASN A 306 4.30 -2.46 11.38
CA ASN A 306 3.99 -3.88 11.22
C ASN A 306 2.94 -4.17 10.12
N PRO A 307 3.30 -4.21 8.84
CA PRO A 307 2.35 -4.42 7.74
C PRO A 307 1.65 -5.79 7.78
N GLY A 308 2.20 -6.79 8.46
CA GLY A 308 1.59 -8.12 8.60
C GLY A 308 0.48 -8.20 9.66
N PHE A 309 0.33 -7.19 10.48
CA PHE A 309 -0.57 -7.26 11.63
C PHE A 309 -2.05 -7.10 11.27
N PHE A 310 -2.35 -6.30 10.26
CA PHE A 310 -3.72 -6.02 9.83
C PHE A 310 -4.31 -7.03 8.85
N GLU A 311 -3.48 -7.88 8.25
CA GLU A 311 -3.95 -8.87 7.27
C GLU A 311 -4.70 -10.04 7.90
N GLN A 312 -4.67 -10.19 9.22
CA GLN A 312 -5.08 -11.43 9.88
C GLN A 312 -6.42 -11.39 10.62
N THR A 313 -6.94 -10.21 11.00
CA THR A 313 -8.13 -10.15 11.85
C THR A 313 -9.20 -9.22 11.32
N PRO A 314 -10.29 -9.73 10.71
CA PRO A 314 -11.48 -8.90 10.49
C PRO A 314 -12.04 -8.40 11.83
N PRO A 315 -12.50 -7.14 11.94
CA PRO A 315 -12.62 -6.11 10.90
C PRO A 315 -11.41 -5.18 10.80
N LEU A 316 -10.39 -5.31 11.64
CA LEU A 316 -9.32 -4.33 11.82
C LEU A 316 -8.49 -4.09 10.56
N TYR A 317 -8.29 -5.14 9.74
CA TYR A 317 -7.58 -5.01 8.46
C TYR A 317 -8.23 -4.01 7.48
N ALA A 318 -9.50 -3.63 7.71
CA ALA A 318 -10.21 -2.65 6.90
C ALA A 318 -10.10 -1.21 7.42
N LEU A 319 -9.44 -0.98 8.57
CA LEU A 319 -9.29 0.36 9.14
C LEU A 319 -8.62 1.36 8.17
N PRO A 320 -7.58 1.01 7.38
CA PRO A 320 -7.05 1.91 6.36
C PRO A 320 -8.03 2.25 5.26
N ALA A 321 -8.83 1.29 4.84
CA ALA A 321 -9.85 1.52 3.83
C ALA A 321 -10.95 2.46 4.35
N PHE A 322 -11.35 2.28 5.63
CA PHE A 322 -12.23 3.22 6.29
C PHE A 322 -11.59 4.61 6.41
N ALA A 323 -10.33 4.71 6.81
CA ALA A 323 -9.61 5.98 6.86
C ALA A 323 -9.54 6.66 5.48
N ALA A 324 -9.23 5.91 4.43
CA ALA A 324 -9.26 6.41 3.06
C ALA A 324 -10.64 6.94 2.66
N SER A 325 -11.73 6.27 3.07
CA SER A 325 -13.09 6.75 2.82
C SER A 325 -13.39 8.07 3.54
N ARG A 326 -12.84 8.28 4.75
CA ARG A 326 -12.94 9.55 5.46
C ARG A 326 -12.24 10.70 4.74
N GLY A 327 -11.05 10.44 4.17
CA GLY A 327 -10.35 11.41 3.34
C GLY A 327 -11.14 11.77 2.09
N ARG A 328 -11.75 10.80 1.44
CA ARG A 328 -12.62 11.03 0.30
C ARG A 328 -13.83 11.89 0.67
N GLU A 329 -14.51 11.58 1.78
CA GLU A 329 -15.63 12.39 2.30
C GLU A 329 -15.22 13.84 2.56
N ALA A 330 -14.03 14.07 3.10
CA ALA A 330 -13.52 15.41 3.40
C ALA A 330 -13.20 16.24 2.14
N VAL A 331 -12.72 15.58 1.08
CA VAL A 331 -12.39 16.23 -0.19
C VAL A 331 -13.64 16.48 -1.03
N GLU A 332 -14.49 15.46 -1.19
CA GLU A 332 -15.64 15.48 -2.12
C GLU A 332 -16.96 15.92 -1.48
N GLY A 333 -17.01 15.97 -0.14
CA GLY A 333 -18.17 16.44 0.62
C GLY A 333 -19.02 15.31 1.24
N SER A 334 -19.92 15.69 2.15
CA SER A 334 -20.69 14.78 2.98
C SER A 334 -21.64 13.84 2.23
N GLN A 335 -22.06 14.20 1.00
CA GLN A 335 -22.91 13.34 0.15
C GLN A 335 -22.22 12.05 -0.32
N VAL A 336 -20.89 12.01 -0.25
CA VAL A 336 -20.11 10.84 -0.67
C VAL A 336 -20.26 9.66 0.32
N ARG A 337 -20.38 9.95 1.62
CA ARG A 337 -20.56 8.92 2.64
C ARG A 337 -21.74 7.96 2.36
N PRO A 338 -22.97 8.42 2.11
CA PRO A 338 -24.07 7.53 1.75
C PRO A 338 -23.82 6.75 0.46
N GLN A 339 -23.09 7.32 -0.50
CA GLN A 339 -22.74 6.63 -1.74
C GLN A 339 -21.77 5.48 -1.50
N ILE A 340 -20.70 5.70 -0.70
CA ILE A 340 -19.74 4.66 -0.30
C ILE A 340 -20.49 3.54 0.43
N ILE A 341 -21.27 3.87 1.45
CA ILE A 341 -22.01 2.89 2.25
C ILE A 341 -22.94 2.05 1.39
N ARG A 342 -23.72 2.68 0.49
CA ARG A 342 -24.62 1.95 -0.42
C ARG A 342 -23.87 1.05 -1.40
N ARG A 343 -22.68 1.47 -1.87
CA ARG A 343 -21.84 0.64 -2.72
C ARG A 343 -21.35 -0.60 -1.96
N LEU A 344 -20.87 -0.42 -0.74
CA LEU A 344 -20.46 -1.51 0.13
C LEU A 344 -21.61 -2.47 0.44
N LEU A 345 -22.81 -1.95 0.71
CA LEU A 345 -24.01 -2.76 0.95
C LEU A 345 -24.39 -3.61 -0.28
N ARG A 346 -24.21 -3.09 -1.50
CA ARG A 346 -24.47 -3.86 -2.73
C ARG A 346 -23.51 -5.03 -2.92
N ALA A 347 -22.28 -4.93 -2.41
CA ALA A 347 -21.31 -6.03 -2.45
C ALA A 347 -21.69 -7.18 -1.49
N ILE A 348 -22.65 -6.95 -0.55
CA ILE A 348 -23.05 -7.91 0.46
C ILE A 348 -24.46 -8.45 0.12
N PRO A 349 -24.63 -9.71 -0.23
CA PRO A 349 -25.94 -10.30 -0.52
C PRO A 349 -26.91 -10.12 0.67
N ALA A 350 -28.17 -9.78 0.37
CA ALA A 350 -29.20 -9.59 1.39
C ALA A 350 -29.54 -10.91 2.15
N ASN A 351 -29.37 -12.05 1.47
CA ASN A 351 -29.69 -13.39 1.97
C ASN A 351 -28.44 -14.27 1.97
N SER A 352 -27.32 -13.82 2.52
CA SER A 352 -26.15 -14.69 2.69
C SER A 352 -26.52 -15.78 3.72
N ALA A 353 -27.06 -16.90 3.25
CA ALA A 353 -27.30 -18.06 4.09
C ALA A 353 -25.98 -18.54 4.71
N ALA A 354 -25.94 -18.69 6.00
CA ALA A 354 -24.79 -18.91 6.90
C ALA A 354 -23.98 -20.21 6.66
N ARG A 355 -23.86 -20.72 5.43
CA ARG A 355 -23.27 -22.05 5.16
C ARG A 355 -22.11 -22.09 4.17
N GLN A 356 -21.70 -20.95 3.58
CA GLN A 356 -20.47 -20.89 2.77
C GLN A 356 -19.53 -19.85 3.39
N PRO A 357 -18.20 -20.08 3.37
CA PRO A 357 -17.25 -19.03 3.72
C PRO A 357 -17.58 -17.81 2.85
N GLU A 358 -17.79 -16.66 3.51
CA GLU A 358 -18.08 -15.41 2.81
C GLU A 358 -16.94 -15.13 1.83
N ALA A 359 -17.28 -14.72 0.59
CA ALA A 359 -16.27 -14.31 -0.38
C ALA A 359 -15.44 -13.13 0.20
N ASP A 360 -14.16 -13.06 -0.12
CA ASP A 360 -13.23 -12.05 0.40
C ASP A 360 -13.77 -10.62 0.28
N ASP A 361 -14.47 -10.29 -0.82
CA ASP A 361 -15.04 -8.97 -1.04
C ASP A 361 -16.21 -8.65 -0.10
N VAL A 362 -17.01 -9.66 0.26
CA VAL A 362 -18.09 -9.54 1.26
C VAL A 362 -17.50 -9.24 2.63
N VAL A 363 -16.47 -10.00 3.03
CA VAL A 363 -15.78 -9.79 4.31
C VAL A 363 -15.16 -8.40 4.39
N ARG A 364 -14.55 -7.94 3.29
CA ARG A 364 -13.94 -6.61 3.20
C ARG A 364 -14.98 -5.49 3.28
N ALA A 365 -16.04 -5.59 2.51
CA ALA A 365 -17.13 -4.60 2.54
C ALA A 365 -17.76 -4.51 3.92
N LYS A 366 -18.06 -5.64 4.55
CA LYS A 366 -18.61 -5.74 5.91
C LYS A 366 -17.69 -5.12 6.94
N SER A 367 -16.38 -5.34 6.81
CA SER A 367 -15.38 -4.80 7.73
C SER A 367 -15.26 -3.26 7.66
N ILE A 368 -15.39 -2.67 6.47
CA ILE A 368 -15.47 -1.20 6.34
C ILE A 368 -16.78 -0.68 6.95
N LEU A 369 -17.90 -1.33 6.64
CA LEU A 369 -19.22 -0.96 7.17
C LEU A 369 -19.31 -1.08 8.68
N PHE A 370 -18.55 -1.98 9.28
CA PHE A 370 -18.45 -2.11 10.75
C PHE A 370 -17.99 -0.81 11.41
N PHE A 371 -16.98 -0.12 10.86
CA PHE A 371 -16.54 1.17 11.40
C PHE A 371 -17.60 2.26 11.24
N TYR A 372 -18.32 2.28 10.13
CA TYR A 372 -19.49 3.16 9.99
C TYR A 372 -20.59 2.83 10.99
N GLY A 373 -20.82 1.53 11.27
CA GLY A 373 -21.76 1.07 12.28
C GLY A 373 -21.38 1.47 13.69
N LEU A 374 -20.09 1.39 14.05
CA LEU A 374 -19.58 1.91 15.33
C LEU A 374 -19.82 3.42 15.46
N GLN A 375 -19.48 4.18 14.40
CA GLN A 375 -19.68 5.63 14.38
C GLN A 375 -21.17 6.02 14.50
N ASP A 376 -22.07 5.31 13.81
CA ASP A 376 -23.50 5.55 13.89
C ASP A 376 -24.10 5.17 15.26
N ARG A 377 -23.54 4.15 15.90
CA ARG A 377 -24.04 3.65 17.19
C ARG A 377 -23.62 4.52 18.37
N TYR A 378 -22.33 4.92 18.39
CA TYR A 378 -21.74 5.60 19.54
C TYR A 378 -21.55 7.10 19.31
N GLY A 379 -21.77 7.58 18.10
CA GLY A 379 -21.56 8.98 17.72
C GLY A 379 -20.10 9.32 17.42
N GLN A 380 -19.92 10.43 16.70
CA GLN A 380 -18.58 10.86 16.23
C GLN A 380 -17.59 11.09 17.37
N GLN A 381 -18.03 11.70 18.47
CA GLN A 381 -17.14 12.07 19.57
C GLN A 381 -16.55 10.83 20.25
N VAL A 382 -17.40 9.88 20.67
CA VAL A 382 -16.96 8.61 21.29
C VAL A 382 -16.12 7.81 20.30
N PHE A 383 -16.55 7.74 19.03
CA PHE A 383 -15.82 7.02 18.00
C PHE A 383 -14.39 7.55 17.83
N SER A 384 -14.21 8.87 17.74
CA SER A 384 -12.90 9.46 17.58
C SER A 384 -12.04 9.31 18.83
N ALA A 385 -12.60 9.54 20.02
CA ALA A 385 -11.88 9.38 21.29
C ALA A 385 -11.38 7.93 21.46
N ALA A 386 -12.22 6.94 21.18
CA ALA A 386 -11.85 5.52 21.27
C ALA A 386 -10.73 5.14 20.29
N LEU A 387 -10.82 5.58 19.04
CA LEU A 387 -9.77 5.30 18.06
C LEU A 387 -8.45 6.00 18.42
N THR A 388 -8.49 7.27 18.82
CA THR A 388 -7.31 8.01 19.27
C THR A 388 -6.65 7.32 20.45
N HIS A 389 -7.42 6.96 21.47
CA HIS A 389 -6.93 6.26 22.67
C HIS A 389 -6.28 4.91 22.29
N MET A 390 -6.94 4.11 21.44
CA MET A 390 -6.41 2.83 20.97
C MET A 390 -5.08 3.01 20.24
N LEU A 391 -4.99 3.97 19.32
CA LEU A 391 -3.78 4.23 18.53
C LEU A 391 -2.62 4.74 19.39
N GLU A 392 -2.88 5.64 20.35
CA GLU A 392 -1.89 6.14 21.30
C GLU A 392 -1.37 5.06 22.24
N ALA A 393 -2.28 4.27 22.82
CA ALA A 393 -1.92 3.19 23.76
C ALA A 393 -1.08 2.10 23.12
N ARG A 394 -1.18 1.93 21.81
CA ARG A 394 -0.50 0.89 21.02
C ARG A 394 0.55 1.43 20.04
N SER A 395 0.97 2.68 20.21
CA SER A 395 2.02 3.28 19.38
C SER A 395 3.23 2.34 19.28
N GLY A 396 3.60 1.95 18.07
CA GLY A 396 4.69 1.01 17.80
C GLY A 396 4.37 -0.47 18.09
N ARG A 397 3.15 -0.81 18.43
CA ARG A 397 2.70 -2.20 18.62
C ARG A 397 1.46 -2.47 17.77
N GLY A 398 1.24 -3.72 17.44
CA GLY A 398 -0.03 -4.12 16.85
C GLY A 398 -1.18 -3.99 17.86
N PHE A 399 -2.39 -3.85 17.37
CA PHE A 399 -3.61 -3.90 18.17
C PHE A 399 -4.56 -4.97 17.62
N ASP A 400 -5.39 -5.51 18.48
CA ASP A 400 -6.36 -6.54 18.15
C ASP A 400 -7.80 -6.06 18.41
N LEU A 401 -8.76 -6.96 18.23
CA LEU A 401 -10.17 -6.64 18.41
C LEU A 401 -10.53 -6.36 19.86
N ASP A 402 -9.82 -6.98 20.81
CA ASP A 402 -10.04 -6.75 22.24
C ASP A 402 -9.56 -5.35 22.65
N ASP A 403 -8.46 -4.85 22.05
CA ASP A 403 -8.01 -3.47 22.23
C ASP A 403 -9.06 -2.46 21.73
N LEU A 404 -9.65 -2.73 20.56
CA LEU A 404 -10.74 -1.90 20.03
C LEU A 404 -11.95 -1.90 20.97
N ILE A 405 -12.38 -3.08 21.41
CA ILE A 405 -13.52 -3.23 22.35
C ILE A 405 -13.24 -2.44 23.62
N ALA A 406 -12.08 -2.65 24.25
CA ALA A 406 -11.70 -1.98 25.49
C ALA A 406 -11.71 -0.45 25.36
N ALA A 407 -11.13 0.09 24.27
CA ALA A 407 -11.13 1.53 24.02
C ALA A 407 -12.55 2.09 23.86
N PHE A 408 -13.41 1.41 23.10
CA PHE A 408 -14.81 1.85 22.95
C PHE A 408 -15.64 1.69 24.22
N GLU A 409 -15.43 0.64 25.03
CA GLU A 409 -16.11 0.47 26.33
C GLU A 409 -15.69 1.54 27.31
N GLN A 410 -14.40 1.92 27.33
CA GLN A 410 -13.90 3.00 28.15
C GLN A 410 -14.55 4.35 27.80
N GLU A 411 -14.64 4.70 26.53
CA GLU A 411 -15.17 6.01 26.10
C GLU A 411 -16.70 6.07 26.09
N SER A 412 -17.39 4.95 25.80
CA SER A 412 -18.85 4.92 25.73
C SER A 412 -19.54 4.58 27.03
N HIS A 413 -18.84 3.94 27.99
CA HIS A 413 -19.40 3.32 29.20
C HIS A 413 -20.51 2.29 28.90
N GLN A 414 -20.43 1.62 27.72
CA GLN A 414 -21.41 0.64 27.26
C GLN A 414 -20.74 -0.69 26.93
N ASN A 415 -21.49 -1.79 26.91
CA ASN A 415 -20.98 -3.10 26.46
C ASN A 415 -20.84 -3.13 24.95
N VAL A 416 -19.63 -2.90 24.47
CA VAL A 416 -19.27 -2.89 23.03
C VAL A 416 -19.04 -4.30 22.49
N ALA A 417 -18.60 -5.23 23.34
CA ALA A 417 -18.38 -6.62 22.95
C ALA A 417 -19.66 -7.28 22.39
N GLN A 418 -20.84 -6.89 22.86
CA GLN A 418 -22.11 -7.38 22.32
C GLN A 418 -22.34 -6.88 20.89
N PHE A 419 -22.11 -5.60 20.62
CA PHE A 419 -22.22 -5.02 19.29
C PHE A 419 -21.25 -5.68 18.30
N VAL A 420 -19.99 -5.83 18.70
CA VAL A 420 -18.96 -6.49 17.89
C VAL A 420 -19.36 -7.93 17.55
N ARG A 421 -19.82 -8.69 18.55
CA ARG A 421 -20.29 -10.07 18.32
C ARG A 421 -21.48 -10.13 17.36
N LEU A 422 -22.42 -9.20 17.46
CA LEU A 422 -23.56 -9.11 16.55
C LEU A 422 -23.07 -8.92 15.12
N TRP A 423 -22.19 -7.96 14.88
CA TRP A 423 -21.64 -7.70 13.56
C TRP A 423 -20.83 -8.87 13.00
N MET A 424 -19.97 -9.48 13.82
CA MET A 424 -19.11 -10.58 13.34
C MET A 424 -19.88 -11.88 13.07
N LYS A 425 -20.87 -12.21 13.91
CA LYS A 425 -21.65 -13.45 13.78
C LYS A 425 -22.84 -13.35 12.83
N HIS A 426 -23.32 -12.14 12.56
CA HIS A 426 -24.47 -11.95 11.67
C HIS A 426 -24.03 -12.23 10.21
N PRO A 427 -24.75 -13.11 9.48
CA PRO A 427 -24.52 -13.25 8.05
C PRO A 427 -24.93 -11.95 7.36
N GLY A 428 -23.98 -11.31 6.65
CA GLY A 428 -24.18 -10.00 6.07
C GLY A 428 -24.07 -8.85 7.09
N VAL A 429 -24.92 -7.86 6.99
CA VAL A 429 -24.92 -6.61 7.78
C VAL A 429 -26.23 -6.56 8.61
N PRO A 430 -26.20 -6.05 9.86
CA PRO A 430 -27.41 -5.88 10.67
C PRO A 430 -28.52 -5.12 9.91
N GLN A 431 -29.75 -5.61 10.03
CA GLN A 431 -30.87 -5.12 9.22
C GLN A 431 -31.21 -3.65 9.50
N ASP A 432 -31.11 -3.20 10.75
CA ASP A 432 -31.35 -1.80 11.14
C ASP A 432 -30.34 -0.85 10.48
N PHE A 433 -29.06 -1.27 10.40
CA PHE A 433 -28.04 -0.50 9.68
C PHE A 433 -28.34 -0.49 8.17
N ARG A 434 -28.64 -1.63 7.55
CA ARG A 434 -28.98 -1.73 6.15
C ARG A 434 -30.17 -0.85 5.79
N ALA A 435 -31.27 -0.94 6.55
CA ALA A 435 -32.49 -0.18 6.33
C ALA A 435 -32.28 1.34 6.38
N ARG A 436 -31.39 1.82 7.26
CA ARG A 436 -31.05 3.24 7.38
C ARG A 436 -30.50 3.83 6.07
N TYR A 437 -29.67 3.08 5.35
CA TYR A 437 -28.98 3.57 4.16
C TYR A 437 -29.66 3.19 2.84
N GLU A 438 -30.44 2.12 2.80
CA GLU A 438 -31.24 1.73 1.62
C GLU A 438 -32.49 2.59 1.46
N ASN A 439 -33.19 2.90 2.55
CA ASN A 439 -34.43 3.70 2.50
C ASN A 439 -34.19 5.19 2.22
N THR A 440 -33.01 5.71 2.49
CA THR A 440 -32.65 7.12 2.19
C THR A 440 -32.51 7.38 0.69
N ALA A 441 -32.55 6.35 -0.15
CA ALA A 441 -32.45 6.47 -1.60
C ALA A 441 -33.66 7.13 -2.27
N ALA A 442 -34.82 7.15 -1.61
CA ALA A 442 -36.06 7.72 -2.15
C ALA A 442 -36.08 9.27 -2.18
N SER A 443 -35.12 9.93 -1.53
CA SER A 443 -35.09 11.39 -1.36
C SER A 443 -33.98 12.13 -2.12
N LEU A 444 -33.15 11.44 -2.92
CA LEU A 444 -32.11 12.08 -3.73
C LEU A 444 -32.58 12.21 -5.18
N PRO A 445 -32.46 13.41 -5.80
CA PRO A 445 -32.73 13.54 -7.22
C PRO A 445 -31.82 12.61 -8.04
N PRO A 446 -32.33 12.09 -9.18
CA PRO A 446 -31.52 11.27 -10.07
C PRO A 446 -30.28 12.07 -10.50
N ALA A 447 -29.11 11.41 -10.50
CA ALA A 447 -27.89 12.01 -11.00
C ALA A 447 -28.16 12.54 -12.41
N THR A 448 -28.09 13.84 -12.59
CA THR A 448 -28.22 14.50 -13.89
C THR A 448 -27.17 13.88 -14.82
N ALA A 449 -27.66 13.19 -15.85
CA ALA A 449 -26.81 12.73 -16.94
C ALA A 449 -26.03 13.96 -17.45
N LYS A 450 -24.73 13.87 -17.49
CA LYS A 450 -23.88 14.88 -18.12
C LYS A 450 -24.39 15.03 -19.56
N GLU A 451 -24.99 16.17 -19.85
CA GLU A 451 -25.30 16.59 -21.20
C GLU A 451 -24.01 16.51 -22.02
N SER A 452 -24.00 15.64 -23.01
CA SER A 452 -23.01 15.63 -24.07
C SER A 452 -23.12 16.96 -24.82
N ILE A 453 -22.17 17.83 -24.59
CA ILE A 453 -21.98 19.05 -25.39
C ILE A 453 -21.50 18.62 -26.78
N PRO A 454 -22.10 19.15 -27.86
CA PRO A 454 -21.81 18.76 -29.24
C PRO A 454 -20.40 19.13 -29.72
#